data_7abddb6fcd2d856ae45f1bd62044bcee
#
_entry.id   7abddb6fcd2d856ae45f1bd62044bcee
#
_cell.length_a   1.000
_cell.length_b   1.000
_cell.length_c   1.000
_cell.angle_alpha   90.00
_cell.angle_beta   90.00
_cell.angle_gamma   90.00
#
_symmetry.space_group_name_H-M   'P 1'
#
loop_
_entity.id
_entity.type
_entity.pdbx_description
1 polymer ?
#
loop_
_entity_poly.entity_id
_entity_poly.type
_entity_poly.pdbx_seq_one_letter_code
_entity_poly.pdbx_strand_id
1 'polypeptide(L)'
;NPDPEITYEEATATRSDVIMGTGRSDYPNQINNILGFPFIFRGALDVRASEITENMKKAAIFALADLAKEKVPEEVKKAYGGKDFSFGRNYIVPKPFDPRVIEWEAVAVAKQAVDDGVALKRIKDWEEYRLSLRERMKKYWDDGTSSEKR
;
A
#
# COMPACT_ATOMS: atom_id res chain seq x y z
N ASN A 1 -11.56 17.82 1.73
CA ASN A 1 -10.75 17.52 0.57
C ASN A 1 -11.14 18.48 -0.58
N PRO A 2 -10.24 19.23 -1.22
CA PRO A 2 -8.78 19.03 -1.20
C PRO A 2 -8.05 19.69 -0.02
N ASP A 3 -8.68 20.60 0.71
CA ASP A 3 -8.03 21.36 1.77
C ASP A 3 -8.10 20.61 3.10
N PRO A 4 -6.96 20.33 3.76
CA PRO A 4 -6.95 19.73 5.09
C PRO A 4 -7.45 20.73 6.15
N GLU A 5 -7.93 20.22 7.27
CA GLU A 5 -8.43 21.04 8.41
C GLU A 5 -7.33 21.90 9.02
N ILE A 6 -6.08 21.47 8.94
CA ILE A 6 -4.88 22.22 9.29
C ILE A 6 -3.86 22.05 8.19
N THR A 7 -3.21 23.12 7.77
CA THR A 7 -2.17 23.07 6.75
C THR A 7 -0.88 22.40 7.29
N TYR A 8 -0.06 21.86 6.39
CA TYR A 8 1.23 21.30 6.77
C TYR A 8 2.13 22.35 7.42
N GLU A 9 2.10 23.55 6.90
CA GLU A 9 2.88 24.72 7.38
C GLU A 9 2.46 25.11 8.79
N GLU A 10 1.17 25.22 9.06
CA GLU A 10 0.64 25.56 10.40
C GLU A 10 0.96 24.48 11.42
N ALA A 11 0.78 23.21 11.06
CA ALA A 11 1.08 22.09 11.93
C ALA A 11 2.57 22.05 12.32
N THR A 12 3.45 22.19 11.33
CA THR A 12 4.92 22.13 11.54
C THR A 12 5.48 23.39 12.21
N ALA A 13 4.84 24.54 12.04
CA ALA A 13 5.18 25.76 12.76
C ALA A 13 4.77 25.68 14.24
N THR A 14 3.68 24.97 14.56
CA THR A 14 3.18 24.84 15.94
C THR A 14 4.00 23.82 16.73
N ARG A 15 4.42 22.70 16.11
CA ARG A 15 5.17 21.63 16.77
C ARG A 15 6.25 21.07 15.85
N SER A 16 7.48 21.02 16.34
CA SER A 16 8.63 20.46 15.61
C SER A 16 8.63 18.93 15.54
N ASP A 17 7.88 18.24 16.39
CA ASP A 17 7.80 16.78 16.50
C ASP A 17 6.60 16.17 15.75
N VAL A 18 5.75 16.98 15.11
CA VAL A 18 4.57 16.49 14.40
C VAL A 18 4.95 15.61 13.19
N ILE A 19 4.23 14.49 13.02
CA ILE A 19 4.23 13.68 11.81
C ILE A 19 2.86 13.86 11.19
N MET A 20 2.82 14.36 9.96
CA MET A 20 1.57 14.70 9.29
C MET A 20 1.32 13.80 8.09
N GLY A 21 0.09 13.35 7.92
CA GLY A 21 -0.40 12.66 6.73
C GLY A 21 -1.68 13.34 6.23
N THR A 22 -1.80 13.50 4.92
CA THR A 22 -2.96 14.13 4.27
C THR A 22 -3.37 13.37 3.02
N GLY A 23 -4.56 13.64 2.49
CA GLY A 23 -5.00 13.12 1.18
C GLY A 23 -4.26 13.73 -0.02
N ARG A 24 -3.54 14.85 0.18
CA ARG A 24 -2.86 15.57 -0.89
C ARG A 24 -1.59 14.86 -1.35
N SER A 25 -1.39 14.80 -2.67
CA SER A 25 -0.22 14.17 -3.29
C SER A 25 1.04 15.03 -3.26
N ASP A 26 0.90 16.33 -3.05
CA ASP A 26 2.00 17.30 -3.00
C ASP A 26 2.66 17.39 -1.62
N TYR A 27 2.02 16.84 -0.57
CA TYR A 27 2.58 16.76 0.79
C TYR A 27 3.18 15.38 1.11
N PRO A 28 4.07 15.29 2.12
CA PRO A 28 4.54 14.01 2.66
C PRO A 28 3.40 13.13 3.17
N ASN A 29 3.65 11.82 3.21
CA ASN A 29 2.72 10.83 3.79
C ASN A 29 1.30 10.93 3.21
N GLN A 30 1.18 10.85 1.89
CA GLN A 30 -0.13 10.84 1.26
C GLN A 30 -0.96 9.64 1.73
N ILE A 31 -2.07 9.89 2.39
CA ILE A 31 -3.05 8.89 2.79
C ILE A 31 -4.10 8.79 1.69
N ASN A 32 -4.11 7.65 0.99
CA ASN A 32 -4.99 7.41 -0.14
C ASN A 32 -5.66 6.05 0.00
N ASN A 33 -6.96 5.99 -0.26
CA ASN A 33 -7.76 4.75 -0.18
C ASN A 33 -7.20 3.61 -1.04
N ILE A 34 -6.46 3.92 -2.12
CA ILE A 34 -5.84 2.92 -2.99
C ILE A 34 -4.77 2.09 -2.26
N LEU A 35 -4.26 2.55 -1.13
CA LEU A 35 -3.35 1.78 -0.30
C LEU A 35 -4.03 0.60 0.41
N GLY A 36 -5.32 0.69 0.71
CA GLY A 36 -6.07 -0.39 1.35
C GLY A 36 -7.01 -1.10 0.37
N PHE A 37 -7.80 -0.34 -0.35
CA PHE A 37 -8.62 -0.85 -1.44
C PHE A 37 -7.86 -0.66 -2.79
N PRO A 38 -7.64 -1.68 -3.62
CA PRO A 38 -8.36 -2.96 -3.69
C PRO A 38 -7.68 -4.16 -3.00
N PHE A 39 -6.56 -3.99 -2.32
CA PHE A 39 -5.67 -5.09 -1.96
C PHE A 39 -6.16 -5.91 -0.75
N ILE A 40 -6.88 -5.28 0.19
CA ILE A 40 -7.60 -6.02 1.25
C ILE A 40 -8.60 -6.99 0.62
N PHE A 41 -9.39 -6.51 -0.35
CA PHE A 41 -10.34 -7.36 -1.08
C PHE A 41 -9.64 -8.44 -1.90
N ARG A 42 -8.48 -8.13 -2.48
CA ARG A 42 -7.71 -9.13 -3.22
C ARG A 42 -7.29 -10.29 -2.34
N GLY A 43 -6.74 -10.02 -1.17
CA GLY A 43 -6.37 -11.04 -0.20
C GLY A 43 -7.57 -11.86 0.27
N ALA A 44 -8.66 -11.20 0.64
CA ALA A 44 -9.89 -11.86 1.10
C ALA A 44 -10.53 -12.75 0.02
N LEU A 45 -10.64 -12.25 -1.22
CA LEU A 45 -11.26 -12.98 -2.33
C LEU A 45 -10.43 -14.19 -2.79
N ASP A 46 -9.11 -14.11 -2.78
CA ASP A 46 -8.24 -15.20 -3.24
C ASP A 46 -8.32 -16.43 -2.33
N VAL A 47 -8.59 -16.23 -1.03
CA VAL A 47 -8.87 -17.30 -0.07
C VAL A 47 -10.36 -17.55 0.13
N ARG A 48 -11.23 -16.84 -0.60
CA ARG A 48 -12.70 -16.92 -0.46
C ARG A 48 -13.13 -16.70 0.99
N ALA A 49 -12.59 -15.68 1.64
CA ALA A 49 -12.99 -15.38 3.01
C ALA A 49 -14.50 -15.10 3.10
N SER A 50 -15.15 -15.67 4.11
CA SER A 50 -16.59 -15.47 4.35
C SER A 50 -16.92 -14.06 4.83
N GLU A 51 -15.93 -13.37 5.42
CA GLU A 51 -16.01 -11.99 5.90
C GLU A 51 -14.62 -11.34 5.93
N ILE A 52 -14.57 -10.02 6.08
CA ILE A 52 -13.32 -9.27 6.33
C ILE A 52 -13.30 -8.90 7.82
N THR A 53 -12.47 -9.61 8.59
CA THR A 53 -12.36 -9.42 10.04
C THR A 53 -11.58 -8.15 10.39
N GLU A 54 -11.70 -7.70 11.64
CA GLU A 54 -10.85 -6.61 12.16
C GLU A 54 -9.36 -6.98 12.16
N ASN A 55 -9.02 -8.26 12.37
CA ASN A 55 -7.63 -8.71 12.33
C ASN A 55 -7.07 -8.65 10.90
N MET A 56 -7.85 -8.97 9.88
CA MET A 56 -7.46 -8.83 8.48
C MET A 56 -7.16 -7.36 8.13
N LYS A 57 -7.96 -6.41 8.63
CA LYS A 57 -7.71 -4.97 8.46
C LYS A 57 -6.43 -4.54 9.19
N LYS A 58 -6.19 -5.03 10.41
CA LYS A 58 -4.93 -4.79 11.13
C LYS A 58 -3.72 -5.37 10.41
N ALA A 59 -3.85 -6.59 9.84
CA ALA A 59 -2.78 -7.19 9.05
C ALA A 59 -2.39 -6.34 7.84
N ALA A 60 -3.37 -5.73 7.16
CA ALA A 60 -3.12 -4.77 6.08
C ALA A 60 -2.34 -3.54 6.57
N ILE A 61 -2.73 -2.95 7.71
CA ILE A 61 -2.05 -1.79 8.31
C ILE A 61 -0.58 -2.12 8.60
N PHE A 62 -0.31 -3.27 9.24
CA PHE A 62 1.07 -3.68 9.54
C PHE A 62 1.88 -3.96 8.27
N ALA A 63 1.28 -4.60 7.25
CA ALA A 63 1.93 -4.83 5.98
C ALA A 63 2.37 -3.52 5.29
N LEU A 64 1.51 -2.50 5.30
CA LEU A 64 1.86 -1.17 4.76
C LEU A 64 2.96 -0.49 5.59
N ALA A 65 2.88 -0.56 6.91
CA ALA A 65 3.88 0.02 7.81
C ALA A 65 5.26 -0.64 7.64
N ASP A 66 5.29 -1.96 7.42
CA ASP A 66 6.53 -2.70 7.21
C ASP A 66 7.10 -2.45 5.80
N LEU A 67 6.25 -2.40 4.77
CA LEU A 67 6.67 -2.04 3.42
C LEU A 67 7.30 -0.64 3.36
N ALA A 68 6.80 0.31 4.15
CA ALA A 68 7.39 1.65 4.20
C ALA A 68 8.82 1.68 4.73
N LYS A 69 9.26 0.66 5.48
CA LYS A 69 10.62 0.50 5.99
C LYS A 69 11.58 -0.09 4.95
N GLU A 70 11.04 -0.72 3.91
CA GLU A 70 11.84 -1.33 2.86
C GLU A 70 12.44 -0.29 1.91
N LYS A 71 13.59 -0.63 1.32
CA LYS A 71 14.21 0.21 0.29
C LYS A 71 13.25 0.43 -0.88
N VAL A 72 12.99 1.69 -1.22
CA VAL A 72 12.10 2.04 -2.33
C VAL A 72 12.78 1.75 -3.68
N PRO A 73 12.12 0.99 -4.59
CA PRO A 73 12.67 0.68 -5.91
C PRO A 73 12.84 1.91 -6.79
N GLU A 74 13.79 1.88 -7.71
CA GLU A 74 14.07 2.99 -8.63
C GLU A 74 12.88 3.30 -9.55
N GLU A 75 12.09 2.30 -9.93
CA GLU A 75 10.87 2.48 -10.72
C GLU A 75 9.84 3.34 -9.99
N VAL A 76 9.66 3.13 -8.67
CA VAL A 76 8.78 3.96 -7.84
C VAL A 76 9.32 5.38 -7.75
N LYS A 77 10.63 5.56 -7.50
CA LYS A 77 11.25 6.89 -7.47
C LYS A 77 11.05 7.64 -8.79
N LYS A 78 11.25 6.98 -9.93
CA LYS A 78 11.01 7.56 -11.25
C LYS A 78 9.57 8.01 -11.46
N ALA A 79 8.59 7.21 -11.04
CA ALA A 79 7.16 7.55 -11.11
C ALA A 79 6.80 8.82 -10.30
N TYR A 80 7.62 9.17 -9.31
CA TYR A 80 7.46 10.37 -8.48
C TYR A 80 8.54 11.43 -8.75
N GLY A 81 9.01 11.54 -9.99
CA GLY A 81 9.91 12.59 -10.42
C GLY A 81 11.36 12.44 -9.95
N GLY A 82 11.81 11.21 -9.70
CA GLY A 82 13.18 10.90 -9.27
C GLY A 82 13.47 11.25 -7.81
N LYS A 83 12.44 11.51 -6.99
CA LYS A 83 12.61 11.80 -5.57
C LYS A 83 13.07 10.57 -4.81
N ASP A 84 14.00 10.77 -3.91
CA ASP A 84 14.44 9.72 -2.98
C ASP A 84 13.49 9.63 -1.80
N PHE A 85 13.14 8.40 -1.43
CA PHE A 85 12.26 8.11 -0.30
C PHE A 85 12.95 7.13 0.64
N SER A 86 12.93 7.44 1.92
CA SER A 86 13.41 6.55 2.98
C SER A 86 12.49 6.66 4.18
N PHE A 87 12.31 5.56 4.91
CA PHE A 87 11.49 5.53 6.12
C PHE A 87 11.89 6.64 7.09
N GLY A 88 10.89 7.36 7.56
CA GLY A 88 11.07 8.48 8.47
C GLY A 88 9.85 9.39 8.49
N ARG A 89 9.97 10.55 9.12
CA ARG A 89 8.88 11.52 9.33
C ARG A 89 8.06 11.84 8.06
N ASN A 90 8.72 11.88 6.91
CA ASN A 90 8.10 12.24 5.62
C ASN A 90 7.75 11.02 4.75
N TYR A 91 7.97 9.81 5.25
CA TYR A 91 7.67 8.57 4.56
C TYR A 91 7.38 7.44 5.57
N ILE A 92 6.16 7.45 6.12
CA ILE A 92 5.66 6.42 7.05
C ILE A 92 4.69 5.44 6.39
N VAL A 93 4.28 5.73 5.16
CA VAL A 93 3.43 4.87 4.33
C VAL A 93 4.03 4.78 2.92
N PRO A 94 3.87 3.65 2.21
CA PRO A 94 4.33 3.54 0.82
C PRO A 94 3.58 4.51 -0.09
N LYS A 95 4.15 4.78 -1.25
CA LYS A 95 3.48 5.59 -2.27
C LYS A 95 2.31 4.81 -2.89
N PRO A 96 1.19 5.47 -3.22
CA PRO A 96 0.00 4.83 -3.79
C PRO A 96 0.25 3.98 -5.03
N PHE A 97 1.23 4.35 -5.86
CA PHE A 97 1.62 3.60 -7.05
C PHE A 97 2.85 2.69 -6.84
N ASP A 98 3.16 2.31 -5.60
CA ASP A 98 4.18 1.30 -5.35
C ASP A 98 3.62 -0.10 -5.70
N PRO A 99 4.15 -0.78 -6.73
CA PRO A 99 3.58 -2.06 -7.19
C PRO A 99 3.73 -3.19 -6.16
N ARG A 100 4.54 -2.99 -5.13
CA ARG A 100 4.74 -3.98 -4.06
C ARG A 100 3.58 -4.01 -3.06
N VAL A 101 2.75 -2.96 -3.01
CA VAL A 101 1.64 -2.88 -2.03
C VAL A 101 0.73 -4.10 -2.13
N ILE A 102 0.37 -4.54 -3.35
CA ILE A 102 -0.48 -5.72 -3.53
C ILE A 102 0.15 -6.99 -2.94
N GLU A 103 1.46 -7.18 -3.11
CA GLU A 103 2.15 -8.37 -2.61
C GLU A 103 2.16 -8.41 -1.09
N TRP A 104 2.44 -7.27 -0.47
CA TRP A 104 2.52 -7.17 0.98
C TRP A 104 1.15 -7.26 1.63
N GLU A 105 0.22 -6.48 1.16
CA GLU A 105 -1.09 -6.35 1.79
C GLU A 105 -2.00 -7.55 1.52
N ALA A 106 -2.16 -7.98 0.26
CA ALA A 106 -3.03 -9.10 -0.06
C ALA A 106 -2.54 -10.41 0.57
N VAL A 107 -1.21 -10.64 0.64
CA VAL A 107 -0.65 -11.82 1.31
C VAL A 107 -0.92 -11.76 2.81
N ALA A 108 -0.71 -10.61 3.46
CA ALA A 108 -0.96 -10.46 4.89
C ALA A 108 -2.44 -10.70 5.24
N VAL A 109 -3.35 -10.10 4.46
CA VAL A 109 -4.80 -10.27 4.62
C VAL A 109 -5.22 -11.71 4.40
N ALA A 110 -4.72 -12.38 3.35
CA ALA A 110 -5.03 -13.78 3.06
C ALA A 110 -4.54 -14.73 4.17
N LYS A 111 -3.34 -14.51 4.70
CA LYS A 111 -2.81 -15.27 5.84
C LYS A 111 -3.68 -15.08 7.08
N GLN A 112 -4.03 -13.84 7.38
CA GLN A 112 -4.87 -13.54 8.54
C GLN A 112 -6.27 -14.14 8.41
N ALA A 113 -6.85 -14.17 7.20
CA ALA A 113 -8.12 -14.85 6.98
C ALA A 113 -8.06 -16.35 7.27
N VAL A 114 -6.92 -17.00 7.01
CA VAL A 114 -6.69 -18.41 7.38
C VAL A 114 -6.57 -18.55 8.89
N ASP A 115 -5.82 -17.67 9.55
CA ASP A 115 -5.62 -17.70 11.00
C ASP A 115 -6.92 -17.44 11.77
N ASP A 116 -7.77 -16.55 11.25
CA ASP A 116 -9.09 -16.25 11.81
C ASP A 116 -10.14 -17.34 11.51
N GLY A 117 -9.79 -18.35 10.70
CA GLY A 117 -10.69 -19.46 10.35
C GLY A 117 -11.80 -19.08 9.36
N VAL A 118 -11.74 -17.91 8.71
CA VAL A 118 -12.76 -17.43 7.76
C VAL A 118 -12.43 -17.75 6.29
N ALA A 119 -11.23 -18.28 6.01
CA ALA A 119 -10.81 -18.66 4.66
C ALA A 119 -11.45 -20.00 4.25
N LEU A 120 -12.18 -20.02 3.12
CA LEU A 120 -12.78 -21.21 2.54
C LEU A 120 -11.87 -21.93 1.53
N LYS A 121 -10.81 -21.26 1.07
CA LYS A 121 -9.82 -21.80 0.16
C LYS A 121 -8.41 -21.62 0.74
N ARG A 122 -7.64 -22.70 0.80
CA ARG A 122 -6.26 -22.67 1.26
C ARG A 122 -5.31 -22.32 0.12
N ILE A 123 -4.32 -21.47 0.41
CA ILE A 123 -3.15 -21.24 -0.44
C ILE A 123 -2.09 -22.26 0.00
N LYS A 124 -1.60 -23.07 -0.95
CA LYS A 124 -0.62 -24.13 -0.68
C LYS A 124 0.80 -23.57 -0.55
N ASP A 125 1.14 -22.63 -1.42
CA ASP A 125 2.45 -22.00 -1.49
C ASP A 125 2.28 -20.48 -1.45
N TRP A 126 2.74 -19.86 -0.36
CA TRP A 126 2.64 -18.42 -0.15
C TRP A 126 3.61 -17.62 -1.02
N GLU A 127 4.75 -18.22 -1.37
CA GLU A 127 5.70 -17.57 -2.25
C GLU A 127 5.21 -17.58 -3.70
N GLU A 128 4.68 -18.70 -4.19
CA GLU A 128 4.02 -18.77 -5.49
C GLU A 128 2.85 -17.78 -5.57
N TYR A 129 2.04 -17.69 -4.52
CA TYR A 129 0.95 -16.73 -4.46
C TYR A 129 1.45 -15.29 -4.55
N ARG A 130 2.48 -14.93 -3.78
CA ARG A 130 3.09 -13.60 -3.83
C ARG A 130 3.61 -13.26 -5.22
N LEU A 131 4.34 -14.18 -5.86
CA LEU A 131 4.84 -13.99 -7.22
C LEU A 131 3.71 -13.82 -8.23
N SER A 132 2.61 -14.56 -8.10
CA SER A 132 1.44 -14.41 -8.97
C SER A 132 0.79 -13.03 -8.87
N LEU A 133 0.78 -12.43 -7.68
CA LEU A 133 0.30 -11.07 -7.47
C LEU A 133 1.21 -10.03 -8.14
N ARG A 134 2.52 -10.21 -8.04
CA ARG A 134 3.53 -9.37 -8.71
C ARG A 134 3.35 -9.38 -10.23
N GLU A 135 3.22 -10.55 -10.83
CA GLU A 135 3.01 -10.69 -12.28
C GLU A 135 1.71 -10.03 -12.75
N ARG A 136 0.64 -10.11 -11.95
CA ARG A 136 -0.62 -9.39 -12.26
C ARG A 136 -0.41 -7.89 -12.31
N MET A 137 0.31 -7.30 -11.34
CA MET A 137 0.58 -5.87 -11.31
C MET A 137 1.49 -5.43 -12.45
N LYS A 138 2.52 -6.22 -12.78
CA LYS A 138 3.43 -5.92 -13.86
C LYS A 138 2.71 -5.72 -15.20
N LYS A 139 1.75 -6.58 -15.51
CA LYS A 139 0.93 -6.44 -16.72
C LYS A 139 0.24 -5.08 -16.81
N TYR A 140 -0.38 -4.61 -15.72
CA TYR A 140 -1.07 -3.31 -15.71
C TYR A 140 -0.09 -2.14 -15.72
N TRP A 141 1.09 -2.30 -15.14
CA TRP A 141 2.13 -1.27 -15.13
C TRP A 141 2.74 -1.06 -16.50
N ASP A 142 3.05 -2.14 -17.22
CA ASP A 142 3.61 -2.10 -18.57
C ASP A 142 2.60 -1.55 -19.59
N ASP A 143 1.31 -1.91 -19.48
CA ASP A 143 0.24 -1.41 -20.36
C ASP A 143 -0.02 0.10 -20.12
N GLY A 144 0.09 0.59 -18.90
CA GLY A 144 -0.09 2.01 -18.54
C GLY A 144 1.01 2.93 -19.07
N THR A 145 2.24 2.45 -19.16
CA THR A 145 3.38 3.22 -19.69
C THR A 145 3.41 3.27 -21.21
N SER A 146 2.66 2.39 -21.89
CA SER A 146 2.56 2.35 -23.37
C SER A 146 1.58 3.35 -23.94
N SER A 147 0.69 3.95 -23.12
CA SER A 147 -0.34 4.90 -23.59
C SER A 147 0.12 6.35 -23.73
N GLU A 148 1.33 6.70 -23.27
CA GLU A 148 1.90 8.06 -23.46
C GLU A 148 2.58 8.30 -24.82
N LYS A 149 2.46 7.34 -25.75
CA LYS A 149 3.01 7.45 -27.11
C LYS A 149 1.92 7.56 -28.20
N ARG A 150 0.84 8.28 -27.92
CA ARG A 150 -0.10 8.65 -28.99
C ARG A 150 -0.41 10.14 -28.94
#